data_c030cdca16eaf87393258c09ff3a5834
#
_entry.id   c030cdca16eaf87393258c09ff3a5834
#
_cell.length_a   1.000
_cell.length_b   1.000
_cell.length_c   1.000
_cell.angle_alpha   90.00
_cell.angle_beta   90.00
_cell.angle_gamma   90.00
#
_symmetry.space_group_name_H-M   'P 1'
#
loop_
_entity.id
_entity.type
_entity.pdbx_description
1 polymer ?
#
loop_
_entity_poly.entity_id
_entity_poly.type
_entity_poly.pdbx_seq_one_letter_code
_entity_poly.pdbx_strand_id
1 'polypeptide(L)'
;MRKRILAVFLAMALMAGLLCGCGGATTQTPAASDETTNSSGAKHANEIVVGIAQDLDDSLDPYQMVAAGTREVMFNVFEGLVKPNADGDYVCAVASDYEKSEDGLTYTFTLRSGVVFHNGQGCTVEDVLYSFETCAATSVTNAVVTALSAITDIRAEGNTIIITLEAPNPDFLSYVSSVYIVPKGYDQQATAPVGTGPFRYVSRSVQENLVLERNEAYYGQGASLDKVTYKIYEDNNALFTALNSGALDLVAHLTVDQVNNLSNGYQVLEGTMNLVQALYLNNAVAPFDNELVRQALCYAVDVDAMLELTAEGHGTKVGSSMYPAFGKYFDPALAERYPHDVEKAKELLKKAGYENGFSFTITVPSNYQPHVDAAVVLVEQLKEVGVTAQIQQVEWNTWLSDVYSARNFETTVCGFDASTLNASAMLARWVSDHGKNMINYNNPQYDEVFAQAQAAADEEEQTALYKQCLEILSDSAANVYLQDLADFVAVNPAVQGFTFYPLYVIDMSLLSITE
;
A
#
# COMPACT_ATOMS: atom_id res chain seq x y z
N MET A 1 9.77 7.67 57.77
CA MET A 1 9.17 7.02 58.95
C MET A 1 8.00 6.15 58.52
N ARG A 2 8.16 4.83 58.84
CA ARG A 2 7.10 3.87 59.26
C ARG A 2 5.89 3.70 58.32
N LYS A 3 5.51 2.53 57.84
CA LYS A 3 5.77 1.08 58.12
C LYS A 3 5.18 0.33 56.93
N ARG A 4 5.75 -0.59 56.19
CA ARG A 4 6.08 -2.01 56.48
C ARG A 4 4.93 -2.86 57.02
N ILE A 5 4.76 -4.03 56.30
CA ILE A 5 4.28 -5.35 56.79
C ILE A 5 2.78 -5.57 56.48
N LEU A 6 2.36 -6.60 55.73
CA LEU A 6 2.44 -8.05 55.87
C LEU A 6 1.92 -8.67 54.54
N ALA A 7 2.45 -9.44 53.76
CA ALA A 7 3.07 -10.77 53.70
C ALA A 7 2.25 -11.93 54.31
N VAL A 8 1.90 -12.87 53.41
CA VAL A 8 2.05 -14.33 53.53
C VAL A 8 0.97 -15.15 54.25
N PHE A 9 0.75 -16.34 53.65
CA PHE A 9 0.01 -17.56 54.00
C PHE A 9 -1.40 -17.65 53.42
N LEU A 10 -1.74 -18.68 52.56
CA LEU A 10 -1.63 -20.07 52.92
C LEU A 10 -1.65 -20.94 51.63
N ALA A 11 -0.70 -21.82 51.53
CA ALA A 11 -0.68 -23.00 50.67
C ALA A 11 -1.10 -24.25 51.48
N MET A 12 -1.53 -25.29 50.78
CA MET A 12 -1.62 -26.70 51.21
C MET A 12 -2.83 -27.20 51.99
N ALA A 13 -3.52 -28.17 51.36
CA ALA A 13 -3.89 -29.50 51.87
C ALA A 13 -4.58 -30.23 50.71
N LEU A 14 -3.97 -31.11 50.01
CA LEU A 14 -3.49 -32.49 50.23
C LEU A 14 -4.58 -33.52 50.57
N MET A 15 -4.79 -34.34 49.54
CA MET A 15 -4.86 -35.84 49.51
C MET A 15 -5.77 -36.61 50.44
N ALA A 16 -6.36 -37.58 49.77
CA ALA A 16 -6.59 -38.97 50.14
C ALA A 16 -7.99 -39.39 50.59
N GLY A 17 -8.47 -40.37 49.89
CA GLY A 17 -9.64 -41.19 50.27
C GLY A 17 -9.94 -42.23 49.21
N LEU A 18 -9.25 -43.35 49.33
CA LEU A 18 -9.41 -44.56 48.53
C LEU A 18 -10.53 -45.46 49.08
N LEU A 19 -11.20 -46.13 48.15
CA LEU A 19 -11.72 -47.51 48.20
C LEU A 19 -13.09 -47.87 48.77
N CYS A 20 -13.74 -48.65 47.89
CA CYS A 20 -14.62 -49.83 48.11
C CYS A 20 -16.13 -49.64 48.12
N GLY A 21 -16.74 -50.46 47.23
CA GLY A 21 -18.12 -50.94 47.39
C GLY A 21 -18.78 -51.39 46.09
N CYS A 22 -18.72 -52.69 45.81
CA CYS A 22 -19.46 -53.41 44.76
C CYS A 22 -20.99 -53.37 44.97
N GLY A 23 -21.75 -53.40 43.86
CA GLY A 23 -23.17 -53.78 43.89
C GLY A 23 -23.90 -53.41 42.58
N GLY A 24 -24.15 -54.41 41.73
CA GLY A 24 -24.71 -54.26 40.40
C GLY A 24 -26.21 -53.97 40.38
N ALA A 25 -26.62 -53.36 39.26
CA ALA A 25 -27.88 -53.61 38.59
C ALA A 25 -27.84 -52.94 37.21
N THR A 26 -28.12 -53.71 36.20
CA THR A 26 -28.26 -53.35 34.77
C THR A 26 -29.40 -52.40 34.52
N THR A 27 -29.12 -51.26 33.87
CA THR A 27 -30.08 -50.57 33.01
C THR A 27 -29.30 -49.92 31.87
N GLN A 28 -29.73 -50.28 30.67
CA GLN A 28 -29.20 -49.73 29.41
C GLN A 28 -29.50 -48.25 29.31
N THR A 29 -28.47 -47.46 29.02
CA THR A 29 -28.59 -46.09 28.54
C THR A 29 -27.76 -45.95 27.28
N PRO A 30 -28.21 -45.20 26.25
CA PRO A 30 -27.57 -45.18 24.93
C PRO A 30 -26.21 -44.53 24.99
N ALA A 31 -25.30 -45.04 24.21
CA ALA A 31 -23.96 -44.48 23.99
C ALA A 31 -24.04 -43.05 23.48
N ALA A 32 -23.46 -42.12 24.24
CA ALA A 32 -23.04 -40.85 23.71
C ALA A 32 -21.75 -41.12 22.92
N SER A 33 -21.81 -40.97 21.63
CA SER A 33 -20.64 -40.88 20.76
C SER A 33 -19.90 -39.60 21.07
N ASP A 34 -18.71 -39.69 21.66
CA ASP A 34 -17.70 -38.65 21.60
C ASP A 34 -17.29 -38.48 20.13
N GLU A 35 -17.98 -37.63 19.44
CA GLU A 35 -17.45 -37.01 18.22
C GLU A 35 -16.38 -35.99 18.63
N THR A 36 -15.14 -36.44 18.70
CA THR A 36 -13.98 -35.58 18.46
C THR A 36 -14.14 -35.06 17.04
N THR A 37 -14.81 -33.95 16.88
CA THR A 37 -14.80 -33.15 15.65
C THR A 37 -13.38 -32.65 15.47
N ASN A 38 -12.56 -33.39 14.75
CA ASN A 38 -11.51 -32.81 13.92
C ASN A 38 -12.25 -31.93 12.89
N SER A 39 -12.40 -30.66 13.20
CA SER A 39 -12.78 -29.69 12.20
C SER A 39 -11.55 -29.39 11.32
N SER A 40 -11.21 -30.30 10.43
CA SER A 40 -10.73 -29.89 9.12
C SER A 40 -11.93 -29.19 8.51
N GLY A 41 -11.95 -27.84 8.57
CA GLY A 41 -13.03 -27.04 8.03
C GLY A 41 -13.22 -27.41 6.57
N ALA A 42 -14.34 -28.02 6.25
CA ALA A 42 -14.77 -28.13 4.86
C ALA A 42 -14.81 -26.69 4.34
N LYS A 43 -13.90 -26.33 3.43
CA LYS A 43 -13.97 -25.05 2.72
C LYS A 43 -15.32 -25.02 2.03
N HIS A 44 -16.08 -23.96 2.23
CA HIS A 44 -17.29 -23.72 1.46
C HIS A 44 -16.89 -23.53 -0.01
N ALA A 45 -17.71 -23.95 -0.94
CA ALA A 45 -17.34 -24.13 -2.34
C ALA A 45 -16.80 -22.87 -3.04
N ASN A 46 -17.03 -21.65 -2.55
CA ASN A 46 -16.57 -20.39 -3.16
C ASN A 46 -15.99 -19.41 -2.13
N GLU A 47 -15.23 -19.89 -1.15
CA GLU A 47 -14.60 -19.05 -0.15
C GLU A 47 -13.07 -19.18 -0.22
N ILE A 48 -12.36 -18.05 -0.09
CA ILE A 48 -10.89 -18.04 -0.01
C ILE A 48 -10.40 -17.39 1.28
N VAL A 49 -9.21 -17.81 1.69
CA VAL A 49 -8.46 -17.24 2.80
C VAL A 49 -7.20 -16.58 2.27
N VAL A 50 -7.11 -15.27 2.42
CA VAL A 50 -5.94 -14.46 2.02
C VAL A 50 -5.10 -14.17 3.26
N GLY A 51 -3.79 -14.39 3.19
CA GLY A 51 -2.88 -14.06 4.27
C GLY A 51 -2.27 -12.68 4.08
N ILE A 52 -2.24 -11.85 5.14
CA ILE A 52 -1.55 -10.57 5.17
C ILE A 52 -0.66 -10.46 6.41
N ALA A 53 0.54 -9.87 6.24
CA ALA A 53 1.56 -9.75 7.29
C ALA A 53 1.44 -8.47 8.13
N GLN A 54 0.41 -7.68 7.90
CA GLN A 54 0.20 -6.40 8.56
C GLN A 54 -1.29 -6.19 8.82
N ASP A 55 -1.63 -5.67 10.00
CA ASP A 55 -3.01 -5.23 10.24
C ASP A 55 -3.32 -3.95 9.46
N LEU A 56 -4.59 -3.72 9.24
CA LEU A 56 -5.11 -2.56 8.53
C LEU A 56 -5.05 -1.31 9.44
N ASP A 57 -5.17 -0.12 8.83
CA ASP A 57 -5.35 1.13 9.56
C ASP A 57 -6.46 1.02 10.62
N ASP A 58 -6.38 1.80 11.69
CA ASP A 58 -7.44 1.86 12.71
C ASP A 58 -8.77 2.31 12.10
N SER A 59 -8.72 3.23 11.14
CA SER A 59 -9.87 3.69 10.39
C SER A 59 -9.96 3.01 9.01
N LEU A 60 -11.11 2.42 8.69
CA LEU A 60 -11.45 1.92 7.36
C LEU A 60 -12.21 2.96 6.51
N ASP A 61 -12.33 4.19 6.99
CA ASP A 61 -12.93 5.31 6.27
C ASP A 61 -12.11 5.61 5.01
N PRO A 62 -12.71 5.60 3.80
CA PRO A 62 -11.98 5.72 2.55
C PRO A 62 -11.19 7.04 2.42
N TYR A 63 -11.57 8.08 3.16
CA TYR A 63 -10.89 9.37 3.15
C TYR A 63 -9.83 9.53 4.24
N GLN A 64 -9.67 8.53 5.12
CA GLN A 64 -8.71 8.52 6.23
C GLN A 64 -7.66 7.41 6.12
N MET A 65 -7.85 6.44 5.23
CA MET A 65 -6.89 5.36 4.99
C MET A 65 -5.53 5.92 4.52
N VAL A 66 -4.45 5.46 5.12
CA VAL A 66 -3.07 5.88 4.82
C VAL A 66 -2.24 4.72 4.25
N ALA A 67 -2.34 3.52 4.85
CA ALA A 67 -1.54 2.38 4.47
C ALA A 67 -1.97 1.79 3.12
N ALA A 68 -0.99 1.41 2.29
CA ALA A 68 -1.25 0.76 0.99
C ALA A 68 -2.04 -0.54 1.16
N GLY A 69 -1.67 -1.39 2.13
CA GLY A 69 -2.38 -2.64 2.40
C GLY A 69 -3.84 -2.46 2.83
N THR A 70 -4.19 -1.35 3.52
CA THR A 70 -5.60 -1.05 3.81
C THR A 70 -6.34 -0.68 2.52
N ARG A 71 -5.74 0.14 1.66
CA ARG A 71 -6.33 0.49 0.35
C ARG A 71 -6.51 -0.73 -0.56
N GLU A 72 -5.52 -1.64 -0.57
CA GLU A 72 -5.58 -2.90 -1.32
C GLU A 72 -6.79 -3.75 -0.94
N VAL A 73 -7.04 -3.94 0.35
CA VAL A 73 -8.21 -4.67 0.85
C VAL A 73 -9.51 -3.94 0.54
N MET A 74 -9.55 -2.64 0.83
CA MET A 74 -10.76 -1.81 0.73
C MET A 74 -11.12 -1.42 -0.71
N PHE A 75 -10.24 -1.63 -1.69
CA PHE A 75 -10.53 -1.54 -3.13
C PHE A 75 -11.74 -2.40 -3.53
N ASN A 76 -11.94 -3.52 -2.85
CA ASN A 76 -13.05 -4.44 -3.08
C ASN A 76 -14.40 -3.97 -2.50
N VAL A 77 -14.37 -2.94 -1.64
CA VAL A 77 -15.54 -2.40 -0.91
C VAL A 77 -16.01 -1.08 -1.50
N PHE A 78 -15.07 -0.22 -1.91
CA PHE A 78 -15.38 1.13 -2.36
C PHE A 78 -15.15 1.32 -3.86
N GLU A 79 -15.99 2.13 -4.48
CA GLU A 79 -15.84 2.57 -5.87
C GLU A 79 -16.14 4.07 -5.98
N GLY A 80 -15.45 4.73 -6.94
CA GLY A 80 -15.74 6.11 -7.36
C GLY A 80 -16.78 6.17 -8.48
N LEU A 81 -16.90 7.33 -9.12
CA LEU A 81 -17.65 7.45 -10.38
C LEU A 81 -17.01 6.60 -11.48
N VAL A 82 -15.69 6.56 -11.49
CA VAL A 82 -14.85 5.70 -12.32
C VAL A 82 -13.90 4.91 -11.42
N LYS A 83 -13.30 3.84 -11.92
CA LYS A 83 -12.29 3.03 -11.23
C LYS A 83 -11.19 2.58 -12.20
N PRO A 84 -9.96 2.31 -11.72
CA PRO A 84 -8.92 1.75 -12.55
C PRO A 84 -9.26 0.30 -12.94
N ASN A 85 -8.79 -0.12 -14.12
CA ASN A 85 -8.75 -1.52 -14.56
C ASN A 85 -7.31 -2.06 -14.54
N ALA A 86 -7.13 -3.32 -14.90
CA ALA A 86 -5.82 -3.98 -14.92
C ALA A 86 -4.86 -3.42 -16.00
N ASP A 87 -5.38 -2.75 -17.03
CA ASP A 87 -4.59 -2.10 -18.07
C ASP A 87 -4.13 -0.68 -17.66
N GLY A 88 -4.61 -0.17 -16.51
CA GLY A 88 -4.32 1.18 -16.02
C GLY A 88 -5.28 2.25 -16.54
N ASP A 89 -6.29 1.88 -17.33
CA ASP A 89 -7.32 2.78 -17.79
C ASP A 89 -8.38 3.02 -16.70
N TYR A 90 -9.06 4.17 -16.78
CA TYR A 90 -10.19 4.48 -15.91
C TYR A 90 -11.50 4.15 -16.60
N VAL A 91 -12.22 3.17 -16.07
CA VAL A 91 -13.51 2.70 -16.58
C VAL A 91 -14.66 3.18 -15.70
N CYS A 92 -15.86 3.33 -16.29
CA CYS A 92 -17.06 3.70 -15.55
C CYS A 92 -17.41 2.68 -14.46
N ALA A 93 -17.65 3.17 -13.24
CA ALA A 93 -18.09 2.39 -12.08
C ALA A 93 -19.48 2.83 -11.63
N VAL A 94 -19.64 3.71 -10.63
CA VAL A 94 -20.94 4.26 -10.23
C VAL A 94 -21.54 5.12 -11.35
N ALA A 95 -20.74 5.77 -12.19
CA ALA A 95 -21.20 6.33 -13.44
C ALA A 95 -21.42 5.23 -14.50
N SER A 96 -22.40 5.41 -15.37
CA SER A 96 -22.60 4.57 -16.56
C SER A 96 -21.88 5.10 -17.78
N ASP A 97 -21.61 6.41 -17.80
CA ASP A 97 -20.93 7.12 -18.88
C ASP A 97 -20.34 8.44 -18.36
N TYR A 98 -19.33 8.96 -19.07
CA TYR A 98 -18.83 10.31 -18.83
C TYR A 98 -18.37 10.97 -20.13
N GLU A 99 -18.49 12.30 -20.16
CA GLU A 99 -18.00 13.16 -21.24
C GLU A 99 -17.08 14.23 -20.69
N LYS A 100 -16.03 14.56 -21.45
CA LYS A 100 -15.13 15.69 -21.20
C LYS A 100 -15.33 16.72 -22.30
N SER A 101 -15.50 17.99 -21.95
CA SER A 101 -15.61 19.08 -22.92
C SER A 101 -14.31 19.27 -23.71
N GLU A 102 -14.40 19.83 -24.93
CA GLU A 102 -13.24 20.04 -25.81
C GLU A 102 -12.17 20.94 -25.18
N ASP A 103 -12.58 21.92 -24.35
CA ASP A 103 -11.66 22.79 -23.61
C ASP A 103 -11.07 22.14 -22.35
N GLY A 104 -11.47 20.90 -22.02
CA GLY A 104 -10.99 20.15 -20.86
C GLY A 104 -11.44 20.69 -19.51
N LEU A 105 -12.35 21.66 -19.47
CA LEU A 105 -12.79 22.31 -18.24
C LEU A 105 -13.99 21.62 -17.57
N THR A 106 -14.83 20.92 -18.34
CA THR A 106 -16.06 20.34 -17.81
C THR A 106 -16.08 18.82 -18.00
N TYR A 107 -16.40 18.12 -16.92
CA TYR A 107 -16.66 16.69 -16.91
C TYR A 107 -18.13 16.45 -16.54
N THR A 108 -18.81 15.65 -17.34
CA THR A 108 -20.22 15.32 -17.16
C THR A 108 -20.34 13.80 -16.97
N PHE A 109 -20.75 13.37 -15.77
CA PHE A 109 -20.92 11.97 -15.43
C PHE A 109 -22.39 11.62 -15.34
N THR A 110 -22.85 10.62 -16.08
CA THR A 110 -24.20 10.08 -15.98
C THR A 110 -24.21 8.94 -14.97
N LEU A 111 -25.00 9.03 -13.89
CA LEU A 111 -25.05 7.97 -12.88
C LEU A 111 -25.75 6.73 -13.44
N ARG A 112 -25.25 5.58 -13.03
CA ARG A 112 -25.84 4.29 -13.32
C ARG A 112 -27.14 4.13 -12.53
N SER A 113 -28.21 3.69 -13.19
CA SER A 113 -29.48 3.41 -12.53
C SER A 113 -29.41 2.13 -11.69
N GLY A 114 -30.00 2.14 -10.51
CA GLY A 114 -30.14 0.96 -9.67
C GLY A 114 -28.89 0.59 -8.86
N VAL A 115 -27.90 1.46 -8.76
CA VAL A 115 -26.77 1.27 -7.83
C VAL A 115 -27.29 1.33 -6.40
N VAL A 116 -26.90 0.35 -5.59
CA VAL A 116 -27.31 0.21 -4.20
C VAL A 116 -26.07 0.07 -3.33
N PHE A 117 -26.00 0.83 -2.24
CA PHE A 117 -24.98 0.67 -1.23
C PHE A 117 -25.12 -0.64 -0.46
N HIS A 118 -24.07 -1.12 0.17
CA HIS A 118 -24.04 -2.35 0.97
C HIS A 118 -25.08 -2.40 2.11
N ASN A 119 -25.54 -1.24 2.58
CA ASN A 119 -26.60 -1.12 3.58
C ASN A 119 -28.04 -1.17 2.98
N GLY A 120 -28.16 -1.36 1.67
CA GLY A 120 -29.44 -1.42 0.95
C GLY A 120 -30.02 -0.06 0.53
N GLN A 121 -29.38 1.06 0.84
CA GLN A 121 -29.79 2.38 0.37
C GLN A 121 -29.42 2.56 -1.11
N GLY A 122 -30.32 3.12 -1.91
CA GLY A 122 -30.03 3.48 -3.29
C GLY A 122 -29.03 4.64 -3.38
N CYS A 123 -28.05 4.52 -4.27
CA CYS A 123 -27.11 5.59 -4.54
C CYS A 123 -27.74 6.68 -5.40
N THR A 124 -27.61 7.93 -5.00
CA THR A 124 -28.21 9.10 -5.63
C THR A 124 -27.16 10.17 -5.96
N VAL A 125 -27.56 11.19 -6.72
CA VAL A 125 -26.70 12.36 -7.01
C VAL A 125 -26.29 13.11 -5.74
N GLU A 126 -27.14 13.12 -4.71
CA GLU A 126 -26.86 13.73 -3.40
C GLU A 126 -25.74 13.00 -2.65
N ASP A 127 -25.64 11.67 -2.80
CA ASP A 127 -24.55 10.88 -2.22
C ASP A 127 -23.22 11.20 -2.92
N VAL A 128 -23.25 11.40 -4.24
CA VAL A 128 -22.07 11.80 -5.01
C VAL A 128 -21.59 13.18 -4.58
N LEU A 129 -22.48 14.17 -4.55
CA LEU A 129 -22.12 15.54 -4.11
C LEU A 129 -21.56 15.54 -2.69
N TYR A 130 -22.20 14.80 -1.77
CA TYR A 130 -21.74 14.60 -0.39
C TYR A 130 -20.34 13.97 -0.33
N SER A 131 -20.07 12.97 -1.18
CA SER A 131 -18.78 12.29 -1.22
C SER A 131 -17.66 13.21 -1.66
N PHE A 132 -17.88 14.04 -2.69
CA PHE A 132 -16.92 15.05 -3.13
C PHE A 132 -16.67 16.11 -2.04
N GLU A 133 -17.74 16.62 -1.40
CA GLU A 133 -17.63 17.60 -0.31
C GLU A 133 -16.84 17.00 0.87
N THR A 134 -17.15 15.77 1.29
CA THR A 134 -16.50 15.10 2.41
C THR A 134 -15.03 14.81 2.12
N CYS A 135 -14.73 14.33 0.91
CA CYS A 135 -13.35 14.10 0.47
C CYS A 135 -12.54 15.39 0.48
N ALA A 136 -13.08 16.48 -0.07
CA ALA A 136 -12.41 17.77 -0.10
C ALA A 136 -12.21 18.40 1.29
N ALA A 137 -13.09 18.09 2.25
CA ALA A 137 -13.03 18.60 3.63
C ALA A 137 -12.14 17.74 4.56
N THR A 138 -11.58 16.62 4.08
CA THR A 138 -10.74 15.77 4.93
C THR A 138 -9.50 16.50 5.42
N SER A 139 -9.08 16.18 6.65
CA SER A 139 -7.83 16.72 7.22
C SER A 139 -6.57 16.07 6.64
N VAL A 140 -6.72 14.98 5.92
CA VAL A 140 -5.62 14.28 5.25
C VAL A 140 -5.30 14.98 3.93
N THR A 141 -4.32 15.86 3.92
CA THR A 141 -3.87 16.53 2.69
C THR A 141 -3.20 15.51 1.77
N ASN A 142 -3.75 15.35 0.56
CA ASN A 142 -3.22 14.47 -0.48
C ASN A 142 -3.47 15.08 -1.87
N ALA A 143 -2.93 14.41 -2.92
CA ALA A 143 -3.06 14.89 -4.29
C ALA A 143 -4.54 14.97 -4.75
N VAL A 144 -5.41 14.10 -4.26
CA VAL A 144 -6.86 14.12 -4.55
C VAL A 144 -7.48 15.39 -3.99
N VAL A 145 -7.27 15.69 -2.71
CA VAL A 145 -7.79 16.92 -2.06
C VAL A 145 -7.30 18.18 -2.78
N THR A 146 -6.02 18.20 -3.17
CA THR A 146 -5.45 19.31 -3.94
C THR A 146 -6.13 19.44 -5.31
N ALA A 147 -6.34 18.34 -6.03
CA ALA A 147 -7.02 18.36 -7.33
C ALA A 147 -8.50 18.81 -7.20
N LEU A 148 -9.18 18.40 -6.13
CA LEU A 148 -10.56 18.84 -5.86
C LEU A 148 -10.67 20.33 -5.57
N SER A 149 -9.60 20.97 -5.07
CA SER A 149 -9.59 22.43 -4.85
C SER A 149 -9.67 23.25 -6.14
N ALA A 150 -9.35 22.67 -7.30
CA ALA A 150 -9.50 23.28 -8.61
C ALA A 150 -10.95 23.23 -9.16
N ILE A 151 -11.87 22.57 -8.46
CA ILE A 151 -13.28 22.55 -8.84
C ILE A 151 -13.91 23.91 -8.51
N THR A 152 -14.40 24.58 -9.55
CA THR A 152 -15.11 25.87 -9.42
C THR A 152 -16.63 25.69 -9.25
N ASP A 153 -17.17 24.59 -9.79
CA ASP A 153 -18.58 24.23 -9.67
C ASP A 153 -18.75 22.71 -9.72
N ILE A 154 -19.59 22.19 -8.84
CA ILE A 154 -20.08 20.82 -8.89
C ILE A 154 -21.58 20.83 -8.62
N ARG A 155 -22.36 20.30 -9.55
CA ARG A 155 -23.82 20.29 -9.45
C ARG A 155 -24.44 19.05 -10.07
N ALA A 156 -25.67 18.80 -9.69
CA ALA A 156 -26.48 17.72 -10.26
C ALA A 156 -27.56 18.31 -11.18
N GLU A 157 -27.74 17.71 -12.35
CA GLU A 157 -28.83 17.99 -13.28
C GLU A 157 -29.53 16.67 -13.64
N GLY A 158 -30.69 16.39 -13.03
CA GLY A 158 -31.36 15.09 -13.17
C GLY A 158 -30.54 13.96 -12.59
N ASN A 159 -30.08 13.02 -13.41
CA ASN A 159 -29.22 11.89 -13.03
C ASN A 159 -27.76 12.11 -13.41
N THR A 160 -27.37 13.36 -13.61
CA THR A 160 -26.03 13.71 -14.10
C THR A 160 -25.31 14.60 -13.09
N ILE A 161 -24.02 14.35 -12.91
CA ILE A 161 -23.10 15.21 -12.14
C ILE A 161 -22.25 15.98 -13.13
N ILE A 162 -22.21 17.29 -13.00
CA ILE A 162 -21.41 18.20 -13.82
C ILE A 162 -20.35 18.82 -12.92
N ILE A 163 -19.09 18.66 -13.29
CA ILE A 163 -17.92 19.19 -12.56
C ILE A 163 -17.19 20.16 -13.48
N THR A 164 -16.98 21.40 -13.04
CA THR A 164 -16.24 22.43 -13.78
C THR A 164 -14.95 22.78 -13.04
N LEU A 165 -13.84 22.82 -13.75
CA LEU A 165 -12.51 23.13 -13.25
C LEU A 165 -12.12 24.59 -13.55
N GLU A 166 -11.22 25.14 -12.74
CA GLU A 166 -10.60 26.45 -12.96
C GLU A 166 -9.67 26.44 -14.19
N ALA A 167 -8.97 25.34 -14.41
CA ALA A 167 -8.08 25.11 -15.54
C ALA A 167 -8.17 23.65 -16.00
N PRO A 168 -7.84 23.35 -17.27
CA PRO A 168 -7.79 21.96 -17.75
C PRO A 168 -6.81 21.14 -16.91
N ASN A 169 -7.22 19.93 -16.55
CA ASN A 169 -6.38 18.96 -15.85
C ASN A 169 -6.49 17.60 -16.53
N PRO A 170 -5.51 17.18 -17.32
CA PRO A 170 -5.54 15.87 -18.00
C PRO A 170 -5.66 14.69 -17.04
N ASP A 171 -5.12 14.83 -15.82
CA ASP A 171 -5.11 13.78 -14.80
C ASP A 171 -6.38 13.78 -13.93
N PHE A 172 -7.34 14.69 -14.17
CA PHE A 172 -8.48 14.87 -13.27
C PHE A 172 -9.30 13.60 -13.07
N LEU A 173 -9.45 12.78 -14.12
CA LEU A 173 -10.19 11.50 -14.05
C LEU A 173 -9.57 10.52 -13.05
N SER A 174 -8.25 10.51 -12.95
CA SER A 174 -7.53 9.69 -11.98
C SER A 174 -7.83 10.09 -10.52
N TYR A 175 -7.99 11.38 -10.28
CA TYR A 175 -8.39 11.87 -8.95
C TYR A 175 -9.85 11.55 -8.64
N VAL A 176 -10.75 11.66 -9.64
CA VAL A 176 -12.16 11.29 -9.51
C VAL A 176 -12.32 9.81 -9.13
N SER A 177 -11.46 8.92 -9.63
CA SER A 177 -11.48 7.49 -9.29
C SER A 177 -11.20 7.22 -7.80
N SER A 178 -10.53 8.14 -7.13
CA SER A 178 -10.20 8.06 -5.70
C SER A 178 -11.21 8.80 -4.81
N VAL A 179 -12.22 9.46 -5.39
CA VAL A 179 -13.38 9.97 -4.65
C VAL A 179 -14.40 8.83 -4.55
N TYR A 180 -14.26 8.02 -3.52
CA TYR A 180 -15.16 6.90 -3.28
C TYR A 180 -16.56 7.37 -2.92
N ILE A 181 -17.59 6.80 -3.56
CA ILE A 181 -18.98 7.20 -3.31
C ILE A 181 -19.48 6.50 -2.07
N VAL A 182 -19.89 7.29 -1.07
CA VAL A 182 -20.38 6.82 0.22
C VAL A 182 -21.80 7.35 0.50
N PRO A 183 -22.63 6.63 1.30
CA PRO A 183 -23.98 7.08 1.59
C PRO A 183 -23.97 8.34 2.46
N LYS A 184 -24.73 9.34 2.02
CA LYS A 184 -24.87 10.63 2.72
C LYS A 184 -25.34 10.44 4.15
N GLY A 185 -24.60 11.02 5.10
CA GLY A 185 -24.93 11.01 6.52
C GLY A 185 -24.65 9.68 7.23
N TYR A 186 -23.96 8.74 6.60
CA TYR A 186 -23.46 7.53 7.26
C TYR A 186 -22.13 7.84 7.96
N ASP A 187 -22.10 7.69 9.29
CA ASP A 187 -21.00 8.13 10.16
C ASP A 187 -20.11 7.00 10.71
N GLN A 188 -20.34 5.74 10.27
CA GLN A 188 -19.62 4.57 10.76
C GLN A 188 -18.58 4.01 9.78
N GLN A 189 -18.13 4.80 8.79
CA GLN A 189 -17.18 4.34 7.78
C GLN A 189 -15.87 3.80 8.38
N ALA A 190 -15.42 4.39 9.48
CA ALA A 190 -14.19 3.97 10.14
C ALA A 190 -14.19 2.52 10.67
N THR A 191 -15.36 1.99 11.06
CA THR A 191 -15.47 0.69 11.75
C THR A 191 -16.43 -0.29 11.08
N ALA A 192 -17.33 0.19 10.26
CA ALA A 192 -18.31 -0.59 9.50
C ALA A 192 -18.50 0.02 8.10
N PRO A 193 -17.47 -0.07 7.23
CA PRO A 193 -17.48 0.60 5.94
C PRO A 193 -18.60 0.14 5.03
N VAL A 194 -19.21 1.12 4.37
CA VAL A 194 -20.33 0.92 3.42
C VAL A 194 -19.98 1.63 2.11
N GLY A 195 -19.79 0.86 1.06
CA GLY A 195 -19.52 1.32 -0.31
C GLY A 195 -20.50 0.72 -1.31
N THR A 196 -20.10 0.74 -2.58
CA THR A 196 -20.87 0.19 -3.71
C THR A 196 -20.20 -1.01 -4.37
N GLY A 197 -19.02 -1.40 -3.88
CA GLY A 197 -18.13 -2.38 -4.51
C GLY A 197 -18.69 -3.81 -4.59
N PRO A 198 -17.94 -4.71 -5.27
CA PRO A 198 -18.35 -6.10 -5.49
C PRO A 198 -18.40 -6.95 -4.21
N PHE A 199 -17.72 -6.51 -3.15
CA PHE A 199 -17.78 -7.13 -1.83
C PHE A 199 -18.22 -6.13 -0.77
N ARG A 200 -18.94 -6.63 0.24
CA ARG A 200 -19.36 -5.87 1.41
C ARG A 200 -18.59 -6.30 2.66
N TYR A 201 -18.30 -5.34 3.51
CA TYR A 201 -17.72 -5.60 4.82
C TYR A 201 -18.71 -6.37 5.72
N VAL A 202 -18.19 -7.36 6.44
CA VAL A 202 -18.95 -8.15 7.41
C VAL A 202 -18.45 -7.92 8.83
N SER A 203 -17.15 -8.11 9.05
CA SER A 203 -16.57 -8.00 10.40
C SER A 203 -15.05 -7.82 10.33
N ARG A 204 -14.50 -7.27 11.41
CA ARG A 204 -13.07 -7.21 11.67
C ARG A 204 -12.78 -7.56 13.12
N SER A 205 -11.83 -8.46 13.34
CA SER A 205 -11.15 -8.67 14.62
C SER A 205 -9.72 -8.13 14.44
N VAL A 206 -9.41 -7.04 15.15
CA VAL A 206 -8.10 -6.37 15.06
C VAL A 206 -6.98 -7.37 15.35
N GLN A 207 -5.94 -7.37 14.54
CA GLN A 207 -4.81 -8.31 14.57
C GLN A 207 -5.17 -9.80 14.32
N GLU A 208 -6.38 -10.10 13.91
CA GLU A 208 -6.80 -11.48 13.61
C GLU A 208 -7.31 -11.65 12.19
N ASN A 209 -8.37 -10.91 11.83
CA ASN A 209 -8.97 -11.05 10.51
C ASN A 209 -9.89 -9.87 10.11
N LEU A 210 -10.15 -9.79 8.80
CA LEU A 210 -11.25 -9.03 8.22
C LEU A 210 -12.00 -9.93 7.25
N VAL A 211 -13.33 -9.87 7.26
CA VAL A 211 -14.20 -10.69 6.43
C VAL A 211 -15.02 -9.82 5.49
N LEU A 212 -14.96 -10.16 4.21
CA LEU A 212 -15.80 -9.61 3.16
C LEU A 212 -16.71 -10.71 2.60
N GLU A 213 -17.93 -10.34 2.22
CA GLU A 213 -18.89 -11.21 1.51
C GLU A 213 -19.30 -10.57 0.19
N ARG A 214 -19.67 -11.40 -0.79
CA ARG A 214 -20.14 -10.93 -2.08
C ARG A 214 -21.31 -9.96 -1.91
N ASN A 215 -21.30 -8.89 -2.68
CA ASN A 215 -22.42 -7.98 -2.81
C ASN A 215 -23.41 -8.53 -3.86
N GLU A 216 -24.46 -9.20 -3.42
CA GLU A 216 -25.49 -9.77 -4.32
C GLU A 216 -26.26 -8.71 -5.12
N ALA A 217 -26.25 -7.46 -4.66
CA ALA A 217 -26.88 -6.33 -5.33
C ALA A 217 -25.90 -5.52 -6.20
N TYR A 218 -24.69 -6.05 -6.45
CA TYR A 218 -23.69 -5.36 -7.26
C TYR A 218 -24.20 -5.12 -8.68
N TYR A 219 -24.07 -3.90 -9.15
CA TYR A 219 -24.58 -3.46 -10.45
C TYR A 219 -23.76 -3.96 -11.66
N GLY A 220 -22.50 -4.35 -11.42
CA GLY A 220 -21.57 -4.85 -12.46
C GLY A 220 -21.61 -6.38 -12.60
N GLN A 221 -20.54 -6.94 -13.14
CA GLN A 221 -20.36 -8.37 -13.10
C GLN A 221 -20.09 -8.80 -11.66
N GLY A 222 -20.99 -9.59 -11.09
CA GLY A 222 -20.88 -10.08 -9.72
C GLY A 222 -19.64 -10.94 -9.52
N ALA A 223 -19.04 -10.88 -8.33
CA ALA A 223 -17.93 -11.75 -7.96
C ALA A 223 -18.37 -13.23 -7.96
N SER A 224 -17.45 -14.12 -8.35
CA SER A 224 -17.67 -15.57 -8.27
C SER A 224 -17.47 -16.10 -6.85
N LEU A 225 -16.63 -15.46 -6.06
CA LEU A 225 -16.41 -15.80 -4.66
C LEU A 225 -17.58 -15.34 -3.79
N ASP A 226 -18.01 -16.19 -2.87
CA ASP A 226 -19.04 -15.86 -1.88
C ASP A 226 -18.46 -15.07 -0.71
N LYS A 227 -17.20 -15.40 -0.32
CA LYS A 227 -16.53 -14.80 0.83
C LYS A 227 -15.02 -14.76 0.66
N VAL A 228 -14.43 -13.67 1.14
CA VAL A 228 -12.98 -13.48 1.29
C VAL A 228 -12.68 -13.21 2.75
N THR A 229 -11.81 -14.04 3.35
CA THR A 229 -11.31 -13.85 4.70
C THR A 229 -9.85 -13.44 4.65
N TYR A 230 -9.54 -12.20 4.99
CA TYR A 230 -8.17 -11.77 5.19
C TYR A 230 -7.73 -12.17 6.60
N LYS A 231 -6.70 -13.02 6.70
CA LYS A 231 -6.08 -13.41 7.95
C LYS A 231 -4.83 -12.60 8.19
N ILE A 232 -4.75 -11.97 9.35
CA ILE A 232 -3.64 -11.14 9.77
C ILE A 232 -2.66 -12.00 10.55
N TYR A 233 -1.38 -11.90 10.23
CA TYR A 233 -0.30 -12.59 10.91
C TYR A 233 0.64 -11.56 11.54
N GLU A 234 1.19 -11.91 12.69
CA GLU A 234 2.05 -11.04 13.49
C GLU A 234 3.35 -10.69 12.76
N ASP A 235 3.85 -11.64 11.95
CA ASP A 235 5.05 -11.48 11.15
C ASP A 235 5.05 -12.37 9.89
N ASN A 236 6.00 -12.10 9.00
CA ASN A 236 6.18 -12.82 7.75
C ASN A 236 6.49 -14.32 7.95
N ASN A 237 7.14 -14.74 9.05
CA ASN A 237 7.45 -16.15 9.30
C ASN A 237 6.19 -16.93 9.70
N ALA A 238 5.33 -16.33 10.52
CA ALA A 238 4.03 -16.89 10.88
C ALA A 238 3.14 -17.02 9.64
N LEU A 239 3.08 -15.96 8.79
CA LEU A 239 2.37 -15.97 7.53
C LEU A 239 2.87 -17.10 6.60
N PHE A 240 4.18 -17.18 6.38
CA PHE A 240 4.79 -18.19 5.52
C PHE A 240 4.58 -19.62 6.05
N THR A 241 4.62 -19.79 7.37
CA THR A 241 4.30 -21.10 8.01
C THR A 241 2.85 -21.49 7.74
N ALA A 242 1.91 -20.56 7.84
CA ALA A 242 0.49 -20.81 7.54
C ALA A 242 0.29 -21.13 6.05
N LEU A 243 0.96 -20.42 5.14
CA LEU A 243 0.95 -20.69 3.71
C LEU A 243 1.46 -22.12 3.44
N ASN A 244 2.62 -22.48 3.96
CA ASN A 244 3.20 -23.82 3.80
C ASN A 244 2.38 -24.95 4.45
N SER A 245 1.51 -24.65 5.39
CA SER A 245 0.57 -25.62 5.95
C SER A 245 -0.68 -25.85 5.07
N GLY A 246 -0.88 -25.04 4.04
CA GLY A 246 -2.08 -25.06 3.21
C GLY A 246 -3.29 -24.39 3.85
N ALA A 247 -3.09 -23.54 4.87
CA ALA A 247 -4.16 -22.82 5.56
C ALA A 247 -4.66 -21.57 4.80
N LEU A 248 -3.91 -21.13 3.78
CA LEU A 248 -4.17 -19.94 2.98
C LEU A 248 -4.38 -20.32 1.52
N ASP A 249 -5.17 -19.54 0.79
CA ASP A 249 -5.41 -19.74 -0.64
C ASP A 249 -4.64 -18.75 -1.49
N LEU A 250 -4.33 -17.57 -0.93
CA LEU A 250 -3.59 -16.51 -1.62
C LEU A 250 -2.73 -15.76 -0.61
N VAL A 251 -1.48 -15.53 -0.98
CA VAL A 251 -0.57 -14.60 -0.29
C VAL A 251 0.20 -13.83 -1.33
N ALA A 252 0.10 -12.51 -1.30
CA ALA A 252 0.89 -11.60 -2.13
C ALA A 252 2.15 -11.11 -1.39
N HIS A 253 3.01 -10.42 -2.12
CA HIS A 253 4.20 -9.74 -1.61
C HIS A 253 5.22 -10.68 -0.94
N LEU A 254 5.35 -11.89 -1.50
CA LEU A 254 6.36 -12.85 -1.05
C LEU A 254 7.76 -12.43 -1.51
N THR A 255 8.77 -12.77 -0.71
CA THR A 255 10.17 -12.67 -1.12
C THR A 255 10.55 -13.85 -2.01
N VAL A 256 11.63 -13.70 -2.79
CA VAL A 256 12.16 -14.79 -3.62
C VAL A 256 12.56 -16.01 -2.76
N ASP A 257 13.13 -15.78 -1.58
CA ASP A 257 13.45 -16.86 -0.64
C ASP A 257 12.21 -17.63 -0.18
N GLN A 258 11.09 -16.93 0.07
CA GLN A 258 9.82 -17.58 0.40
C GLN A 258 9.29 -18.39 -0.79
N VAL A 259 9.37 -17.85 -2.00
CA VAL A 259 8.98 -18.56 -3.22
C VAL A 259 9.80 -19.84 -3.40
N ASN A 260 11.13 -19.77 -3.26
CA ASN A 260 12.03 -20.92 -3.41
C ASN A 260 11.81 -22.01 -2.36
N ASN A 261 11.28 -21.64 -1.20
CA ASN A 261 10.99 -22.56 -0.09
C ASN A 261 9.49 -22.90 0.03
N LEU A 262 8.68 -22.51 -0.97
CA LEU A 262 7.25 -22.76 -0.97
C LEU A 262 6.95 -24.24 -1.20
N SER A 263 6.06 -24.79 -0.37
CA SER A 263 5.56 -26.16 -0.47
C SER A 263 4.09 -26.19 -0.90
N ASN A 264 3.49 -27.38 -0.96
CA ASN A 264 2.07 -27.60 -1.24
C ASN A 264 1.57 -27.25 -2.66
N GLY A 265 2.47 -27.05 -3.63
CA GLY A 265 2.11 -26.93 -5.04
C GLY A 265 1.32 -25.70 -5.42
N TYR A 266 1.51 -24.60 -4.69
CA TYR A 266 0.98 -23.29 -5.10
C TYR A 266 1.49 -22.91 -6.49
N GLN A 267 0.64 -22.24 -7.26
CA GLN A 267 1.07 -21.48 -8.43
C GLN A 267 1.72 -20.19 -7.93
N VAL A 268 2.93 -19.90 -8.39
CA VAL A 268 3.58 -18.62 -8.14
C VAL A 268 3.41 -17.75 -9.38
N LEU A 269 2.87 -16.56 -9.18
CA LEU A 269 2.75 -15.54 -10.21
C LEU A 269 3.75 -14.44 -9.89
N GLU A 270 4.36 -13.86 -10.92
CA GLU A 270 5.31 -12.76 -10.79
C GLU A 270 4.77 -11.51 -11.49
N GLY A 271 4.84 -10.39 -10.81
CA GLY A 271 4.52 -9.06 -11.28
C GLY A 271 5.45 -8.03 -10.66
N THR A 272 5.01 -6.79 -10.54
CA THR A 272 5.71 -5.70 -9.87
C THR A 272 4.86 -5.13 -8.76
N MET A 273 5.50 -4.69 -7.67
CA MET A 273 4.81 -4.07 -6.54
C MET A 273 4.30 -2.66 -6.85
N ASN A 274 4.74 -2.09 -7.99
CA ASN A 274 4.35 -0.75 -8.42
C ASN A 274 4.70 0.32 -7.37
N LEU A 275 5.94 0.29 -6.90
CA LEU A 275 6.46 1.23 -5.92
C LEU A 275 7.91 1.63 -6.24
N VAL A 276 8.33 2.77 -5.70
CA VAL A 276 9.74 3.18 -5.71
C VAL A 276 10.36 2.89 -4.35
N GLN A 277 11.17 1.84 -4.27
CA GLN A 277 12.04 1.61 -3.12
C GLN A 277 13.29 2.50 -3.22
N ALA A 278 13.66 3.17 -2.13
CA ALA A 278 14.86 3.98 -2.06
C ALA A 278 15.42 4.01 -0.63
N LEU A 279 16.71 4.34 -0.51
CA LEU A 279 17.25 4.91 0.70
C LEU A 279 16.91 6.40 0.69
N TYR A 280 15.86 6.76 1.41
CA TYR A 280 15.40 8.13 1.56
C TYR A 280 16.28 8.88 2.55
N LEU A 281 16.82 10.00 2.10
CA LEU A 281 17.79 10.81 2.84
C LEU A 281 17.12 12.05 3.41
N ASN A 282 17.25 12.33 4.70
CA ASN A 282 16.75 13.58 5.26
C ASN A 282 17.65 14.75 4.85
N ASN A 283 17.27 15.47 3.80
CA ASN A 283 18.06 16.53 3.18
C ASN A 283 18.28 17.77 4.08
N ALA A 284 17.63 17.84 5.24
CA ALA A 284 17.85 18.91 6.22
C ALA A 284 18.84 18.51 7.34
N VAL A 285 19.32 17.27 7.35
CA VAL A 285 20.19 16.74 8.42
C VAL A 285 21.58 16.45 7.86
N ALA A 286 22.62 16.98 8.53
CA ALA A 286 23.99 16.66 8.17
C ALA A 286 24.28 15.15 8.38
N PRO A 287 25.01 14.50 7.46
CA PRO A 287 25.71 15.09 6.31
C PRO A 287 24.88 15.11 5.00
N PHE A 288 23.60 14.72 5.04
CA PHE A 288 22.75 14.58 3.85
C PHE A 288 22.21 15.92 3.33
N ASP A 289 22.43 17.03 4.04
CA ASP A 289 22.24 18.40 3.56
C ASP A 289 23.25 18.79 2.47
N ASN A 290 24.34 18.02 2.31
CA ASN A 290 25.36 18.21 1.29
C ASN A 290 25.11 17.30 0.08
N GLU A 291 24.84 17.91 -1.07
CA GLU A 291 24.58 17.19 -2.32
C GLU A 291 25.73 16.26 -2.75
N LEU A 292 27.00 16.67 -2.54
CA LEU A 292 28.14 15.80 -2.86
C LEU A 292 28.16 14.52 -2.04
N VAL A 293 27.68 14.56 -0.80
CA VAL A 293 27.52 13.37 0.04
C VAL A 293 26.43 12.47 -0.54
N ARG A 294 25.27 13.04 -0.90
CA ARG A 294 24.18 12.26 -1.47
C ARG A 294 24.58 11.61 -2.80
N GLN A 295 25.25 12.35 -3.69
CA GLN A 295 25.80 11.81 -4.93
C GLN A 295 26.83 10.71 -4.68
N ALA A 296 27.68 10.86 -3.65
CA ALA A 296 28.64 9.83 -3.27
C ALA A 296 27.95 8.52 -2.84
N LEU A 297 26.87 8.62 -2.09
CA LEU A 297 26.08 7.43 -1.71
C LEU A 297 25.44 6.76 -2.93
N CYS A 298 24.95 7.55 -3.91
CA CYS A 298 24.43 6.99 -5.15
C CYS A 298 25.49 6.19 -5.93
N TYR A 299 26.74 6.71 -6.05
CA TYR A 299 27.84 5.97 -6.69
C TYR A 299 28.34 4.77 -5.86
N ALA A 300 28.16 4.80 -4.53
CA ALA A 300 28.61 3.72 -3.64
C ALA A 300 27.69 2.49 -3.67
N VAL A 301 26.44 2.65 -4.13
CA VAL A 301 25.45 1.58 -4.12
C VAL A 301 25.42 0.88 -5.47
N ASP A 302 25.63 -0.43 -5.46
CA ASP A 302 25.46 -1.34 -6.58
C ASP A 302 24.05 -1.95 -6.52
N VAL A 303 23.12 -1.34 -7.26
CA VAL A 303 21.72 -1.78 -7.30
C VAL A 303 21.58 -3.12 -8.01
N ASP A 304 22.38 -3.39 -9.05
CA ASP A 304 22.34 -4.66 -9.77
C ASP A 304 22.78 -5.81 -8.86
N ALA A 305 23.85 -5.63 -8.08
CA ALA A 305 24.25 -6.61 -7.07
C ALA A 305 23.22 -6.73 -5.94
N MET A 306 22.51 -5.65 -5.58
CA MET A 306 21.41 -5.71 -4.60
C MET A 306 20.26 -6.57 -5.11
N LEU A 307 19.80 -6.35 -6.35
CA LEU A 307 18.76 -7.15 -6.99
C LEU A 307 19.13 -8.64 -6.99
N GLU A 308 20.38 -8.95 -7.40
CA GLU A 308 20.86 -10.34 -7.40
C GLU A 308 20.86 -10.97 -6.01
N LEU A 309 21.28 -10.22 -4.98
CA LEU A 309 21.39 -10.73 -3.62
C LEU A 309 20.04 -10.86 -2.87
N THR A 310 19.10 -9.95 -3.14
CA THR A 310 17.84 -9.89 -2.40
C THR A 310 16.67 -10.51 -3.15
N ALA A 311 16.75 -10.65 -4.48
CA ALA A 311 15.65 -11.06 -5.33
C ALA A 311 16.08 -11.92 -6.53
N GLU A 312 17.31 -12.51 -6.52
CA GLU A 312 17.83 -13.35 -7.63
C GLU A 312 17.72 -12.66 -9.00
N GLY A 313 17.91 -11.33 -9.04
CA GLY A 313 17.80 -10.52 -10.25
C GLY A 313 16.37 -10.10 -10.63
N HIS A 314 15.36 -10.48 -9.86
CA HIS A 314 13.97 -10.04 -10.07
C HIS A 314 13.74 -8.60 -9.59
N GLY A 315 12.80 -7.89 -10.21
CA GLY A 315 12.52 -6.48 -9.97
C GLY A 315 13.10 -5.57 -11.05
N THR A 316 12.82 -4.29 -10.95
CA THR A 316 13.25 -3.29 -11.95
C THR A 316 14.00 -2.15 -11.27
N LYS A 317 15.24 -1.91 -11.70
CA LYS A 317 16.03 -0.78 -11.23
C LYS A 317 15.36 0.54 -11.59
N VAL A 318 15.28 1.48 -10.65
CA VAL A 318 14.74 2.82 -10.87
C VAL A 318 15.76 3.90 -10.51
N GLY A 319 15.75 5.02 -11.21
CA GLY A 319 16.70 6.14 -11.00
C GLY A 319 16.04 7.42 -10.53
N SER A 320 14.74 7.40 -10.31
CA SER A 320 13.96 8.54 -9.85
C SER A 320 12.62 8.09 -9.23
N SER A 321 11.74 9.04 -8.93
CA SER A 321 10.46 8.78 -8.25
C SER A 321 9.36 8.30 -9.20
N MET A 322 9.68 7.37 -10.10
CA MET A 322 8.73 6.70 -10.99
C MET A 322 9.12 5.24 -11.19
N TYR A 323 8.14 4.39 -11.46
CA TYR A 323 8.28 2.97 -11.79
C TYR A 323 7.65 2.66 -13.16
N PRO A 324 7.92 1.48 -13.77
CA PRO A 324 7.56 1.19 -15.16
C PRO A 324 6.08 1.38 -15.52
N ALA A 325 5.15 1.10 -14.59
CA ALA A 325 3.71 1.24 -14.84
C ALA A 325 3.25 2.69 -15.15
N PHE A 326 4.11 3.69 -14.85
CA PHE A 326 3.86 5.09 -15.28
C PHE A 326 4.08 5.33 -16.78
N GLY A 327 4.47 4.31 -17.55
CA GLY A 327 4.54 4.33 -19.01
C GLY A 327 5.36 5.50 -19.55
N LYS A 328 4.69 6.47 -20.20
CA LYS A 328 5.35 7.64 -20.84
C LYS A 328 6.18 8.50 -19.89
N TYR A 329 5.90 8.48 -18.59
CA TYR A 329 6.65 9.25 -17.59
C TYR A 329 7.89 8.51 -17.08
N PHE A 330 7.92 7.19 -17.15
CA PHE A 330 9.08 6.41 -16.71
C PHE A 330 10.24 6.58 -17.69
N ASP A 331 11.44 6.87 -17.16
CA ASP A 331 12.67 6.94 -17.94
C ASP A 331 13.72 5.96 -17.37
N PRO A 332 13.92 4.81 -18.02
CA PRO A 332 14.89 3.81 -17.55
C PRO A 332 16.35 4.32 -17.61
N ALA A 333 16.64 5.34 -18.42
CA ALA A 333 18.00 5.90 -18.49
C ALA A 333 18.45 6.57 -17.18
N LEU A 334 17.50 7.04 -16.35
CA LEU A 334 17.82 7.62 -15.05
C LEU A 334 18.40 6.59 -14.08
N ALA A 335 18.07 5.31 -14.23
CA ALA A 335 18.66 4.24 -13.43
C ALA A 335 20.17 4.07 -13.64
N GLU A 336 20.69 4.55 -14.75
CA GLU A 336 22.12 4.52 -15.09
C GLU A 336 22.84 5.85 -14.79
N ARG A 337 22.18 6.81 -14.12
CA ARG A 337 22.76 8.12 -13.81
C ARG A 337 23.97 8.04 -12.88
N TYR A 338 23.95 7.10 -11.94
CA TYR A 338 25.01 6.85 -10.97
C TYR A 338 25.46 5.40 -11.06
N PRO A 339 26.27 5.04 -12.11
CA PRO A 339 26.84 3.70 -12.19
C PRO A 339 27.73 3.44 -10.97
N HIS A 340 27.70 2.24 -10.42
CA HIS A 340 28.50 1.89 -9.25
C HIS A 340 29.99 2.20 -9.48
N ASP A 341 30.55 3.08 -8.65
CA ASP A 341 31.96 3.54 -8.71
C ASP A 341 32.44 3.96 -7.33
N VAL A 342 33.09 3.03 -6.62
CA VAL A 342 33.65 3.22 -5.27
C VAL A 342 34.68 4.35 -5.22
N GLU A 343 35.50 4.48 -6.25
CA GLU A 343 36.55 5.52 -6.27
C GLU A 343 35.97 6.91 -6.49
N LYS A 344 34.93 7.00 -7.33
CA LYS A 344 34.15 8.24 -7.53
C LYS A 344 33.44 8.65 -6.25
N ALA A 345 32.81 7.70 -5.56
CA ALA A 345 32.17 7.95 -4.27
C ALA A 345 33.17 8.51 -3.23
N LYS A 346 34.33 7.89 -3.08
CA LYS A 346 35.39 8.38 -2.18
C LYS A 346 35.90 9.78 -2.57
N GLU A 347 36.06 10.06 -3.86
CA GLU A 347 36.42 11.39 -4.36
C GLU A 347 35.40 12.46 -3.93
N LEU A 348 34.10 12.17 -4.07
CA LEU A 348 33.03 13.08 -3.69
C LEU A 348 32.96 13.27 -2.17
N LEU A 349 33.06 12.20 -1.38
CA LEU A 349 33.15 12.28 0.09
C LEU A 349 34.31 13.15 0.54
N LYS A 350 35.49 12.99 -0.07
CA LYS A 350 36.67 13.84 0.23
C LYS A 350 36.41 15.31 -0.11
N LYS A 351 35.79 15.60 -1.26
CA LYS A 351 35.40 16.98 -1.64
C LYS A 351 34.37 17.58 -0.67
N ALA A 352 33.51 16.75 -0.13
CA ALA A 352 32.51 17.15 0.86
C ALA A 352 33.09 17.30 2.28
N GLY A 353 34.37 16.96 2.52
CA GLY A 353 35.02 17.02 3.83
C GLY A 353 34.84 15.76 4.69
N TYR A 354 34.38 14.66 4.11
CA TYR A 354 34.13 13.38 4.78
C TYR A 354 35.09 12.28 4.33
N GLU A 355 36.34 12.61 4.08
CA GLU A 355 37.38 11.65 3.62
C GLU A 355 37.64 10.51 4.62
N ASN A 356 37.30 10.69 5.90
CA ASN A 356 37.39 9.66 6.94
C ASN A 356 36.09 8.92 7.18
N GLY A 357 35.09 9.12 6.30
CA GLY A 357 33.77 8.57 6.45
C GLY A 357 32.93 9.25 7.55
N PHE A 358 31.76 8.69 7.79
CA PHE A 358 30.83 9.08 8.86
C PHE A 358 29.93 7.91 9.23
N SER A 359 29.13 8.08 10.27
CA SER A 359 28.15 7.07 10.70
C SER A 359 26.75 7.66 10.72
N PHE A 360 25.74 6.82 10.41
CA PHE A 360 24.34 7.21 10.45
C PHE A 360 23.41 6.01 10.67
N THR A 361 22.14 6.28 10.90
CA THR A 361 21.09 5.28 11.14
C THR A 361 20.18 5.15 9.92
N ILE A 362 19.92 3.91 9.51
CA ILE A 362 18.84 3.55 8.58
C ILE A 362 17.65 3.05 9.39
N THR A 363 16.60 3.84 9.51
CA THR A 363 15.36 3.41 10.15
C THR A 363 14.50 2.65 9.15
N VAL A 364 14.04 1.44 9.50
CA VAL A 364 13.29 0.57 8.58
C VAL A 364 12.04 0.05 9.29
N PRO A 365 10.85 0.06 8.65
CA PRO A 365 9.67 -0.61 9.19
C PRO A 365 9.90 -2.14 9.20
N SER A 366 9.74 -2.77 10.36
CA SER A 366 10.12 -4.17 10.59
C SER A 366 9.22 -5.20 9.90
N ASN A 367 8.03 -4.81 9.49
CA ASN A 367 7.03 -5.67 8.86
C ASN A 367 7.21 -5.80 7.33
N TYR A 368 8.09 -5.01 6.71
CA TYR A 368 8.39 -5.06 5.27
C TYR A 368 9.77 -5.68 5.02
N GLN A 369 9.84 -7.02 4.94
CA GLN A 369 11.09 -7.75 4.79
C GLN A 369 11.96 -7.26 3.60
N PRO A 370 11.44 -6.98 2.40
CA PRO A 370 12.25 -6.47 1.29
C PRO A 370 12.97 -5.15 1.58
N HIS A 371 12.42 -4.32 2.47
CA HIS A 371 13.09 -3.08 2.88
C HIS A 371 14.20 -3.34 3.91
N VAL A 372 14.01 -4.33 4.78
CA VAL A 372 15.04 -4.78 5.73
C VAL A 372 16.22 -5.40 4.98
N ASP A 373 15.95 -6.25 3.99
CA ASP A 373 16.97 -6.93 3.18
C ASP A 373 17.79 -5.91 2.37
N ALA A 374 17.14 -4.95 1.73
CA ALA A 374 17.83 -3.85 1.05
C ALA A 374 18.73 -3.05 2.01
N ALA A 375 18.25 -2.75 3.23
CA ALA A 375 19.05 -2.04 4.23
C ALA A 375 20.29 -2.84 4.65
N VAL A 376 20.19 -4.17 4.75
CA VAL A 376 21.35 -5.04 5.07
C VAL A 376 22.40 -4.95 3.96
N VAL A 377 22.02 -5.01 2.69
CA VAL A 377 22.94 -4.87 1.56
C VAL A 377 23.58 -3.48 1.55
N LEU A 378 22.78 -2.42 1.76
CA LEU A 378 23.29 -1.04 1.83
C LEU A 378 24.37 -0.87 2.92
N VAL A 379 24.18 -1.46 4.11
CA VAL A 379 25.16 -1.42 5.19
C VAL A 379 26.51 -1.98 4.74
N GLU A 380 26.51 -3.10 4.01
CA GLU A 380 27.75 -3.71 3.56
C GLU A 380 28.42 -2.92 2.42
N GLN A 381 27.67 -2.47 1.43
CA GLN A 381 28.20 -1.70 0.29
C GLN A 381 28.79 -0.35 0.75
N LEU A 382 28.12 0.37 1.64
CA LEU A 382 28.59 1.66 2.14
C LEU A 382 29.90 1.59 2.93
N LYS A 383 30.22 0.45 3.54
CA LYS A 383 31.52 0.23 4.19
C LYS A 383 32.70 0.37 3.25
N GLU A 384 32.54 0.04 1.96
CA GLU A 384 33.62 0.12 0.96
C GLU A 384 34.12 1.56 0.75
N VAL A 385 33.25 2.54 0.99
CA VAL A 385 33.57 3.97 0.91
C VAL A 385 33.85 4.60 2.28
N GLY A 386 33.98 3.79 3.34
CA GLY A 386 34.29 4.25 4.70
C GLY A 386 33.06 4.79 5.47
N VAL A 387 31.85 4.58 4.96
CA VAL A 387 30.62 5.01 5.62
C VAL A 387 30.04 3.85 6.44
N THR A 388 29.64 4.12 7.68
CA THR A 388 29.09 3.12 8.59
C THR A 388 27.61 3.40 8.83
N ALA A 389 26.74 2.54 8.30
CA ALA A 389 25.31 2.60 8.55
C ALA A 389 24.89 1.57 9.63
N GLN A 390 23.91 1.92 10.45
CA GLN A 390 23.31 1.04 11.46
C GLN A 390 21.82 0.92 11.20
N ILE A 391 21.29 -0.30 11.17
CA ILE A 391 19.86 -0.53 10.97
C ILE A 391 19.13 -0.41 12.30
N GLN A 392 18.07 0.40 12.31
CA GLN A 392 17.10 0.47 13.39
C GLN A 392 15.74 0.04 12.85
N GLN A 393 15.34 -1.17 13.18
CA GLN A 393 13.99 -1.64 12.88
C GLN A 393 13.00 -1.06 13.89
N VAL A 394 11.87 -0.55 13.37
CA VAL A 394 10.78 0.00 14.16
C VAL A 394 9.45 -0.61 13.71
N GLU A 395 8.50 -0.63 14.59
CA GLU A 395 7.13 -1.05 14.29
C GLU A 395 6.45 -0.01 13.39
N TRP A 396 5.48 -0.44 12.55
CA TRP A 396 4.88 0.38 11.50
C TRP A 396 4.28 1.70 12.00
N ASN A 397 3.49 1.67 13.08
CA ASN A 397 2.88 2.89 13.60
C ASN A 397 3.93 3.88 14.15
N THR A 398 5.02 3.37 14.71
CA THR A 398 6.18 4.18 15.11
C THR A 398 6.84 4.80 13.89
N TRP A 399 7.01 4.03 12.80
CA TRP A 399 7.55 4.56 11.55
C TRP A 399 6.67 5.68 10.98
N LEU A 400 5.34 5.49 10.94
CA LEU A 400 4.40 6.50 10.47
C LEU A 400 4.42 7.78 11.31
N SER A 401 4.50 7.66 12.64
CA SER A 401 4.51 8.83 13.53
C SER A 401 5.84 9.56 13.51
N ASP A 402 6.94 8.85 13.69
CA ASP A 402 8.25 9.45 13.96
C ASP A 402 9.02 9.75 12.67
N VAL A 403 9.02 8.80 11.71
CA VAL A 403 9.77 8.96 10.46
C VAL A 403 8.95 9.78 9.46
N TYR A 404 7.76 9.29 9.10
CA TYR A 404 6.97 9.89 8.03
C TYR A 404 6.38 11.25 8.42
N SER A 405 5.72 11.32 9.58
CA SER A 405 4.99 12.53 10.00
C SER A 405 5.89 13.53 10.71
N ALA A 406 6.67 13.10 11.73
CA ALA A 406 7.53 13.98 12.50
C ALA A 406 8.86 14.29 11.83
N ARG A 407 9.26 13.53 10.78
CA ARG A 407 10.52 13.66 10.05
C ARG A 407 11.75 13.52 10.96
N ASN A 408 11.63 12.75 12.04
CA ASN A 408 12.67 12.52 13.03
C ASN A 408 13.51 11.29 12.65
N PHE A 409 14.31 11.39 11.59
CA PHE A 409 15.19 10.33 11.11
C PHE A 409 16.39 10.92 10.37
N GLU A 410 17.45 10.13 10.22
CA GLU A 410 18.60 10.46 9.36
C GLU A 410 18.36 9.90 7.95
N THR A 411 18.09 8.59 7.85
CA THR A 411 17.71 7.92 6.61
C THR A 411 16.68 6.83 6.88
N THR A 412 15.94 6.43 5.83
CA THR A 412 15.01 5.31 5.92
C THR A 412 14.96 4.55 4.60
N VAL A 413 14.79 3.22 4.66
CA VAL A 413 14.44 2.40 3.50
C VAL A 413 12.96 2.08 3.57
N CYS A 414 12.23 2.46 2.55
CA CYS A 414 10.82 2.13 2.36
C CYS A 414 10.46 2.19 0.88
N GLY A 415 9.21 1.88 0.54
CA GLY A 415 8.65 2.02 -0.79
C GLY A 415 7.53 3.06 -0.82
N PHE A 416 7.44 3.82 -1.91
CA PHE A 416 6.28 4.68 -2.17
C PHE A 416 5.57 4.24 -3.44
N ASP A 417 4.33 3.89 -3.27
CA ASP A 417 3.35 3.64 -4.32
C ASP A 417 2.58 4.91 -4.73
N ALA A 418 1.85 4.82 -5.80
CA ALA A 418 0.88 5.82 -6.21
C ALA A 418 -0.54 5.33 -5.94
N SER A 419 -1.38 6.17 -5.35
CA SER A 419 -2.82 5.90 -5.24
C SER A 419 -3.55 6.08 -6.58
N THR A 420 -2.93 6.76 -7.52
CA THR A 420 -3.40 7.01 -8.88
C THR A 420 -2.21 7.02 -9.83
N LEU A 421 -2.39 6.54 -11.07
CA LEU A 421 -1.34 6.51 -12.08
C LEU A 421 -1.20 7.88 -12.78
N ASN A 422 -0.92 8.92 -12.00
CA ASN A 422 -0.52 10.20 -12.57
C ASN A 422 0.79 10.71 -11.99
N ALA A 423 1.58 11.36 -12.83
CA ALA A 423 2.89 11.87 -12.46
C ALA A 423 2.81 12.89 -11.34
N SER A 424 1.80 13.76 -11.36
CA SER A 424 1.57 14.78 -10.34
C SER A 424 1.46 14.17 -8.93
N ALA A 425 0.71 13.07 -8.76
CA ALA A 425 0.50 12.45 -7.46
C ALA A 425 1.82 11.95 -6.83
N MET A 426 2.73 11.41 -7.64
CA MET A 426 4.05 10.97 -7.19
C MET A 426 5.01 12.13 -6.95
N LEU A 427 5.01 13.13 -7.84
CA LEU A 427 6.01 14.20 -7.85
C LEU A 427 5.67 15.33 -6.88
N ALA A 428 4.39 15.60 -6.60
CA ALA A 428 3.96 16.64 -5.68
C ALA A 428 4.62 16.52 -4.30
N ARG A 429 4.90 15.28 -3.84
CA ARG A 429 5.51 15.03 -2.53
C ARG A 429 6.92 15.62 -2.37
N TRP A 430 7.60 15.95 -3.46
CA TRP A 430 8.97 16.47 -3.43
C TRP A 430 9.02 18.00 -3.56
N VAL A 431 7.89 18.67 -3.75
CA VAL A 431 7.79 20.14 -3.69
C VAL A 431 8.19 20.61 -2.29
N SER A 432 9.00 21.67 -2.22
CA SER A 432 9.73 22.09 -1.01
C SER A 432 8.84 22.31 0.22
N ASP A 433 7.66 22.89 0.03
CA ASP A 433 6.69 23.20 1.10
C ASP A 433 5.57 22.16 1.25
N HIS A 434 5.60 21.07 0.46
CA HIS A 434 4.55 20.07 0.51
C HIS A 434 4.55 19.27 1.83
N GLY A 435 3.38 19.10 2.43
CA GLY A 435 3.23 18.42 3.72
C GLY A 435 3.76 16.98 3.77
N LYS A 436 3.77 16.28 2.64
CA LYS A 436 4.30 14.90 2.50
C LYS A 436 5.78 14.83 2.14
N ASN A 437 6.48 15.96 2.00
CA ASN A 437 7.92 16.00 1.75
C ASN A 437 8.70 15.58 3.01
N MET A 438 8.66 14.30 3.32
CA MET A 438 9.27 13.78 4.55
C MET A 438 10.80 13.90 4.59
N ILE A 439 11.45 13.95 3.40
CA ILE A 439 12.91 14.05 3.29
C ILE A 439 13.41 15.50 3.38
N ASN A 440 12.52 16.48 3.59
CA ASN A 440 12.87 17.90 3.61
C ASN A 440 13.66 18.36 2.36
N TYR A 441 13.38 17.75 1.21
CA TYR A 441 13.96 18.18 -0.06
C TYR A 441 13.57 19.63 -0.36
N ASN A 442 14.53 20.45 -0.74
CA ASN A 442 14.32 21.87 -1.01
C ASN A 442 15.10 22.26 -2.26
N ASN A 443 14.40 22.40 -3.37
CA ASN A 443 14.99 22.76 -4.66
C ASN A 443 14.04 23.69 -5.43
N PRO A 444 14.32 25.00 -5.46
CA PRO A 444 13.47 25.98 -6.17
C PRO A 444 13.29 25.70 -7.66
N GLN A 445 14.28 25.09 -8.33
CA GLN A 445 14.16 24.73 -9.74
C GLN A 445 13.12 23.60 -9.92
N TYR A 446 13.12 22.62 -9.01
CA TYR A 446 12.13 21.56 -9.01
C TYR A 446 10.72 22.13 -8.83
N ASP A 447 10.56 23.02 -7.84
CA ASP A 447 9.27 23.65 -7.54
C ASP A 447 8.73 24.43 -8.74
N GLU A 448 9.60 25.19 -9.43
CA GLU A 448 9.24 25.95 -10.62
C GLU A 448 8.81 25.03 -11.77
N VAL A 449 9.60 23.99 -12.09
CA VAL A 449 9.29 23.06 -13.18
C VAL A 449 8.02 22.26 -12.88
N PHE A 450 7.83 21.85 -11.63
CA PHE A 450 6.61 21.15 -11.22
C PHE A 450 5.37 22.05 -11.37
N ALA A 451 5.47 23.32 -10.96
CA ALA A 451 4.37 24.27 -11.14
C ALA A 451 4.06 24.53 -12.63
N GLN A 452 5.07 24.60 -13.50
CA GLN A 452 4.89 24.68 -14.94
C GLN A 452 4.19 23.42 -15.50
N ALA A 453 4.59 22.23 -15.06
CA ALA A 453 3.95 20.96 -15.47
C ALA A 453 2.47 20.91 -15.09
N GLN A 454 2.13 21.42 -13.91
CA GLN A 454 0.74 21.51 -13.45
C GLN A 454 -0.10 22.50 -14.25
N ALA A 455 0.51 23.55 -14.78
CA ALA A 455 -0.15 24.59 -15.57
C ALA A 455 -0.20 24.28 -17.08
N ALA A 456 0.55 23.29 -17.55
CA ALA A 456 0.62 22.93 -18.96
C ALA A 456 -0.74 22.41 -19.45
N ALA A 457 -1.25 22.99 -20.55
CA ALA A 457 -2.50 22.58 -21.17
C ALA A 457 -2.30 21.44 -22.19
N ASP A 458 -1.10 21.38 -22.77
CA ASP A 458 -0.69 20.37 -23.74
C ASP A 458 -0.07 19.16 -23.02
N GLU A 459 -0.51 17.95 -23.37
CA GLU A 459 -0.08 16.71 -22.71
C GLU A 459 1.40 16.36 -23.01
N GLU A 460 1.90 16.71 -24.19
CA GLU A 460 3.29 16.45 -24.56
C GLU A 460 4.23 17.38 -23.77
N GLU A 461 3.87 18.66 -23.67
CA GLU A 461 4.58 19.64 -22.85
C GLU A 461 4.56 19.24 -21.38
N GLN A 462 3.40 18.86 -20.83
CA GLN A 462 3.27 18.39 -19.45
C GLN A 462 4.15 17.17 -19.18
N THR A 463 4.14 16.18 -20.09
CA THR A 463 4.98 14.99 -19.98
C THR A 463 6.46 15.33 -19.96
N ALA A 464 6.90 16.25 -20.82
CA ALA A 464 8.30 16.70 -20.86
C ALA A 464 8.71 17.39 -19.55
N LEU A 465 7.86 18.23 -18.98
CA LEU A 465 8.11 18.92 -17.71
C LEU A 465 8.15 17.96 -16.52
N TYR A 466 7.28 16.95 -16.47
CA TYR A 466 7.38 15.91 -15.42
C TYR A 466 8.64 15.08 -15.56
N LYS A 467 9.09 14.75 -16.77
CA LYS A 467 10.39 14.12 -16.98
C LYS A 467 11.55 15.00 -16.49
N GLN A 468 11.48 16.30 -16.72
CA GLN A 468 12.47 17.24 -16.18
C GLN A 468 12.46 17.27 -14.64
N CYS A 469 11.29 17.15 -13.99
CA CYS A 469 11.23 16.96 -12.53
C CYS A 469 11.98 15.70 -12.09
N LEU A 470 11.82 14.58 -12.81
CA LEU A 470 12.52 13.33 -12.51
C LEU A 470 14.04 13.46 -12.68
N GLU A 471 14.49 14.15 -13.73
CA GLU A 471 15.90 14.45 -13.95
C GLU A 471 16.47 15.28 -12.80
N ILE A 472 15.77 16.33 -12.35
CA ILE A 472 16.21 17.17 -11.23
C ILE A 472 16.34 16.36 -9.93
N LEU A 473 15.39 15.49 -9.62
CA LEU A 473 15.45 14.60 -8.45
C LEU A 473 16.65 13.65 -8.52
N SER A 474 16.91 13.09 -9.70
CA SER A 474 18.02 12.20 -9.95
C SER A 474 19.36 12.96 -9.87
N ASP A 475 19.51 14.06 -10.61
CA ASP A 475 20.76 14.85 -10.69
C ASP A 475 21.20 15.42 -9.34
N SER A 476 20.25 15.89 -8.53
CA SER A 476 20.51 16.39 -7.17
C SER A 476 20.67 15.29 -6.13
N ALA A 477 20.58 14.02 -6.57
CA ALA A 477 20.61 12.87 -5.67
C ALA A 477 19.69 13.08 -4.46
N ALA A 478 18.42 13.44 -4.71
CA ALA A 478 17.46 13.69 -3.63
C ALA A 478 17.34 12.47 -2.69
N ASN A 479 17.49 11.27 -3.26
CA ASN A 479 17.53 9.98 -2.57
C ASN A 479 18.51 9.04 -3.31
N VAL A 480 18.87 7.92 -2.68
CA VAL A 480 19.46 6.79 -3.40
C VAL A 480 18.32 5.91 -3.87
N TYR A 481 17.89 6.08 -5.11
CA TYR A 481 16.84 5.26 -5.72
C TYR A 481 17.36 3.86 -5.96
N LEU A 482 16.52 2.86 -5.72
CA LEU A 482 16.90 1.45 -5.82
C LEU A 482 16.08 0.74 -6.89
N GLN A 483 14.86 0.34 -6.58
CA GLN A 483 14.08 -0.55 -7.45
C GLN A 483 12.56 -0.37 -7.30
N ASP A 484 11.83 -0.82 -8.31
CA ASP A 484 10.47 -1.33 -8.18
C ASP A 484 10.58 -2.84 -7.93
N LEU A 485 10.13 -3.28 -6.78
CA LEU A 485 10.26 -4.65 -6.31
C LEU A 485 9.46 -5.62 -7.18
N ALA A 486 10.00 -6.81 -7.40
CA ALA A 486 9.17 -7.91 -7.89
C ALA A 486 8.08 -8.23 -6.87
N ASP A 487 6.89 -8.51 -7.35
CA ASP A 487 5.77 -8.97 -6.55
C ASP A 487 5.47 -10.43 -6.85
N PHE A 488 5.74 -11.29 -5.90
CA PHE A 488 5.45 -12.72 -6.02
C PHE A 488 4.17 -13.03 -5.26
N VAL A 489 3.24 -13.66 -5.95
CA VAL A 489 1.94 -14.05 -5.39
C VAL A 489 1.81 -15.57 -5.43
N ALA A 490 1.66 -16.19 -4.27
CA ALA A 490 1.32 -17.60 -4.18
C ALA A 490 -0.20 -17.77 -4.22
N VAL A 491 -0.68 -18.53 -5.18
CA VAL A 491 -2.10 -18.77 -5.40
C VAL A 491 -2.39 -20.27 -5.36
N ASN A 492 -3.39 -20.69 -4.59
CA ASN A 492 -3.89 -22.05 -4.59
C ASN A 492 -4.30 -22.43 -6.03
N PRO A 493 -3.84 -23.58 -6.60
CA PRO A 493 -4.14 -23.97 -7.98
C PRO A 493 -5.63 -24.01 -8.34
N ALA A 494 -6.51 -24.19 -7.35
CA ALA A 494 -7.95 -24.12 -7.57
C ALA A 494 -8.47 -22.68 -7.79
N VAL A 495 -7.71 -21.65 -7.38
CA VAL A 495 -8.07 -20.24 -7.56
C VAL A 495 -7.55 -19.76 -8.93
N GLN A 496 -8.45 -19.17 -9.71
CA GLN A 496 -8.16 -18.66 -11.06
C GLN A 496 -8.54 -17.19 -11.14
N GLY A 497 -7.99 -16.47 -12.15
CA GLY A 497 -8.39 -15.10 -12.47
C GLY A 497 -7.56 -14.01 -11.77
N PHE A 498 -6.50 -14.38 -11.03
CA PHE A 498 -5.60 -13.37 -10.47
C PHE A 498 -4.98 -12.53 -11.59
N THR A 499 -5.02 -11.22 -11.42
CA THR A 499 -4.49 -10.26 -12.40
C THR A 499 -3.76 -9.15 -11.64
N PHE A 500 -2.54 -8.85 -12.06
CA PHE A 500 -1.80 -7.71 -11.54
C PHE A 500 -2.40 -6.40 -12.07
N TYR A 501 -2.48 -5.42 -11.20
CA TYR A 501 -2.85 -4.05 -11.53
C TYR A 501 -1.59 -3.17 -11.54
N PRO A 502 -1.56 -2.09 -12.30
CA PRO A 502 -0.46 -1.12 -12.24
C PRO A 502 -0.51 -0.21 -10.99
N LEU A 503 -1.38 -0.53 -10.07
CA LEU A 503 -1.57 0.06 -8.74
C LEU A 503 -1.43 -1.02 -7.68
N TYR A 504 -1.15 -0.61 -6.45
CA TYR A 504 -1.07 -1.52 -5.30
C TYR A 504 -2.48 -1.93 -4.85
N VAL A 505 -3.13 -2.80 -5.62
CA VAL A 505 -4.47 -3.33 -5.36
C VAL A 505 -4.59 -4.79 -5.84
N ILE A 506 -5.47 -5.55 -5.19
CA ILE A 506 -5.89 -6.89 -5.63
C ILE A 506 -7.40 -6.89 -5.78
N ASP A 507 -7.87 -7.14 -7.00
CA ASP A 507 -9.30 -7.22 -7.32
C ASP A 507 -9.81 -8.65 -7.10
N MET A 508 -10.42 -8.89 -5.94
CA MET A 508 -11.00 -10.19 -5.59
C MET A 508 -12.22 -10.55 -6.43
N SER A 509 -12.84 -9.59 -7.13
CA SER A 509 -14.01 -9.84 -7.97
C SER A 509 -13.67 -10.63 -9.25
N LEU A 510 -12.41 -10.62 -9.65
CA LEU A 510 -11.91 -11.39 -10.80
C LEU A 510 -11.63 -12.86 -10.45
N LEU A 511 -11.53 -13.18 -9.16
CA LEU A 511 -11.15 -14.52 -8.72
C LEU A 511 -12.35 -15.48 -8.75
N SER A 512 -12.03 -16.72 -9.07
CA SER A 512 -12.99 -17.84 -9.03
C SER A 512 -12.31 -19.11 -8.55
N ILE A 513 -13.07 -20.07 -8.06
CA ILE A 513 -12.58 -21.41 -7.69
C ILE A 513 -13.06 -22.40 -8.75
N THR A 514 -12.11 -23.15 -9.30
CA THR A 514 -12.40 -24.29 -10.17
C THR A 514 -12.55 -25.56 -9.34
N GLU A 515 -13.59 -26.35 -9.61
CA GLU A 515 -13.83 -27.66 -8.99
C GLU A 515 -12.74 -28.69 -9.33
#